data_b7881c445e86c4a03cff73506736deb8
#
_entry.id   b7881c445e86c4a03cff73506736deb8
#
_cell.length_a   1.000
_cell.length_b   1.000
_cell.length_c   1.000
_cell.angle_alpha   90.00
_cell.angle_beta   90.00
_cell.angle_gamma   90.00
#
_symmetry.space_group_name_H-M   'P 1'
#
loop_
_entity.id
_entity.type
_entity.pdbx_description
1 polymer ?
#
loop_
_entity_poly.entity_id
_entity_poly.type
_entity_poly.pdbx_seq_one_letter_code
_entity_poly.pdbx_strand_id
1 'polypeptide(L)'
;MSNFENAKVLVKQGWLQGYLDGHVKVFKGIPYAAPPVGERRFRHPEDPGKWRGVRKAVQYSAAAVQHVMEMENMPANVHGVPQFMAPSQYEEDCLYLNVWTPAKSEDDKLPVFIWIHGGGMVAGSGCEVVCDGIGFAKRKDIVVVTINYRLGFFGFFAHPELTAEAGGTSGNYALYDMCKACQWVKENIARFGGDPDRITVAGQSGGAAGTGALHASPLMKGIINRVSIESGPIYWGFMQPGPRKALEDLGVEFCKYVGCKGVADLRRKDAWELFDKYEEFVRSKNMGHFGFSFCVDGEFIPKPYSEIMDSGEFNDFDVMIGSCAQEFPAVKADEYTLEKYDEYLAEAFPDAVEDMKRWYPAANGIEAAKQVSTIASDIMLLGSAKLGELVNKYGRNAYVWLMSKENETERGHRDGSPHCAEMPYVFGRVDHGERNPFFPYHWVGADYDFMELIQGYWYDFAATGDPNGGERPVWKKYAESFDIMNLNNNSGMMDKAQQEKYYYFYKKLQTNNFVVRLFGPARFTPKEEA
;
A
#
# COMPACT_ATOMS: atom_id res chain seq x y z
N MET A 1 -15.59 31.45 -19.51
CA MET A 1 -15.13 30.14 -19.03
C MET A 1 -16.23 29.48 -18.22
N SER A 2 -16.50 28.21 -18.43
CA SER A 2 -17.44 27.42 -17.63
C SER A 2 -16.99 27.28 -16.18
N ASN A 3 -17.86 26.85 -15.28
CA ASN A 3 -17.47 26.55 -13.89
C ASN A 3 -16.34 25.49 -13.88
N PHE A 4 -16.43 24.45 -14.70
CA PHE A 4 -15.46 23.38 -14.80
C PHE A 4 -14.08 23.88 -15.29
N GLU A 5 -14.04 24.74 -16.31
CA GLU A 5 -12.80 25.38 -16.80
C GLU A 5 -12.08 26.18 -15.70
N ASN A 6 -12.83 26.77 -14.76
CA ASN A 6 -12.30 27.49 -13.60
C ASN A 6 -12.03 26.60 -12.38
N ALA A 7 -11.89 25.28 -12.55
CA ALA A 7 -11.72 24.32 -11.48
C ALA A 7 -12.81 24.44 -10.39
N LYS A 8 -14.07 24.56 -10.78
CA LYS A 8 -15.21 24.60 -9.86
C LYS A 8 -16.20 23.51 -10.21
N VAL A 9 -16.46 22.61 -9.28
CA VAL A 9 -17.31 21.42 -9.49
C VAL A 9 -18.38 21.29 -8.41
N LEU A 10 -19.51 20.68 -8.77
CA LEU A 10 -20.60 20.40 -7.83
C LEU A 10 -20.62 18.90 -7.52
N VAL A 11 -20.19 18.54 -6.32
CA VAL A 11 -20.28 17.17 -5.79
C VAL A 11 -21.57 17.01 -4.96
N LYS A 12 -21.86 15.78 -4.55
CA LYS A 12 -23.07 15.45 -3.75
C LYS A 12 -23.22 16.31 -2.50
N GLN A 13 -22.10 16.73 -1.90
CA GLN A 13 -22.03 17.47 -0.65
C GLN A 13 -22.10 18.99 -0.83
N GLY A 14 -21.79 19.52 -2.01
CA GLY A 14 -21.81 20.96 -2.30
C GLY A 14 -20.76 21.38 -3.33
N TRP A 15 -20.60 22.70 -3.50
CA TRP A 15 -19.62 23.24 -4.44
C TRP A 15 -18.18 23.19 -3.90
N LEU A 16 -17.26 22.78 -4.77
CA LEU A 16 -15.82 22.81 -4.54
C LEU A 16 -15.15 23.83 -5.48
N GLN A 17 -14.16 24.55 -4.97
CA GLN A 17 -13.26 25.39 -5.76
C GLN A 17 -11.83 24.90 -5.58
N GLY A 18 -11.25 24.34 -6.64
CA GLY A 18 -9.84 24.02 -6.78
C GLY A 18 -9.06 25.13 -7.47
N TYR A 19 -7.92 24.77 -8.04
CA TYR A 19 -7.05 25.67 -8.81
C TYR A 19 -6.51 24.96 -10.07
N LEU A 20 -5.89 25.74 -10.95
CA LEU A 20 -5.24 25.22 -12.16
C LEU A 20 -3.72 25.14 -11.95
N ASP A 21 -3.12 24.02 -12.31
CA ASP A 21 -1.69 23.85 -12.48
C ASP A 21 -1.41 23.43 -13.94
N GLY A 22 -1.10 24.42 -14.76
CA GLY A 22 -1.12 24.24 -16.21
C GLY A 22 -2.53 23.93 -16.73
N HIS A 23 -2.67 22.79 -17.40
CA HIS A 23 -3.97 22.30 -17.88
C HIS A 23 -4.70 21.39 -16.88
N VAL A 24 -4.05 21.00 -15.78
CA VAL A 24 -4.62 20.10 -14.77
C VAL A 24 -5.39 20.90 -13.72
N LYS A 25 -6.60 20.47 -13.42
CA LYS A 25 -7.40 20.99 -12.31
C LYS A 25 -7.06 20.20 -11.05
N VAL A 26 -6.75 20.92 -9.99
CA VAL A 26 -6.29 20.35 -8.71
C VAL A 26 -7.26 20.70 -7.60
N PHE A 27 -7.68 19.70 -6.84
CA PHE A 27 -8.55 19.83 -5.69
C PHE A 27 -7.92 19.09 -4.51
N LYS A 28 -7.65 19.77 -3.41
CA LYS A 28 -6.99 19.23 -2.22
C LYS A 28 -7.85 19.38 -0.97
N GLY A 29 -7.81 18.38 -0.08
CA GLY A 29 -8.51 18.44 1.21
C GLY A 29 -10.04 18.32 1.08
N ILE A 30 -10.53 17.42 0.25
CA ILE A 30 -11.96 17.14 0.10
C ILE A 30 -12.37 16.09 1.14
N PRO A 31 -13.31 16.37 2.06
CA PRO A 31 -13.78 15.39 3.02
C PRO A 31 -14.62 14.31 2.30
N TYR A 32 -14.25 13.04 2.46
CA TYR A 32 -15.02 11.89 1.97
C TYR A 32 -15.84 11.20 3.05
N ALA A 33 -15.55 11.52 4.32
CA ALA A 33 -16.30 11.04 5.48
C ALA A 33 -16.40 12.15 6.54
N ALA A 34 -17.29 11.95 7.51
CA ALA A 34 -17.38 12.80 8.69
C ALA A 34 -16.11 12.62 9.56
N PRO A 35 -15.66 13.68 10.27
CA PRO A 35 -14.51 13.59 11.17
C PRO A 35 -14.65 12.45 12.18
N PRO A 36 -13.69 11.51 12.28
CA PRO A 36 -13.75 10.35 13.17
C PRO A 36 -13.31 10.71 14.61
N VAL A 37 -13.86 11.77 15.16
CA VAL A 37 -13.47 12.35 16.46
C VAL A 37 -14.57 12.14 17.52
N GLY A 38 -14.20 12.16 18.79
CA GLY A 38 -15.15 12.05 19.91
C GLY A 38 -15.95 10.75 19.84
N GLU A 39 -17.29 10.84 19.78
CA GLU A 39 -18.16 9.69 19.71
C GLU A 39 -18.01 8.84 18.42
N ARG A 40 -17.39 9.41 17.34
CA ARG A 40 -17.09 8.69 16.11
C ARG A 40 -15.72 8.00 16.14
N ARG A 41 -14.90 8.26 17.15
CA ARG A 41 -13.65 7.52 17.36
C ARG A 41 -13.95 6.03 17.51
N PHE A 42 -13.23 5.17 16.76
CA PHE A 42 -13.45 3.72 16.72
C PHE A 42 -14.86 3.30 16.24
N ARG A 43 -15.40 4.03 15.26
CA ARG A 43 -16.59 3.65 14.50
C ARG A 43 -16.31 3.60 13.01
N HIS A 44 -17.17 2.94 12.27
CA HIS A 44 -17.14 2.96 10.80
C HIS A 44 -17.33 4.40 10.31
N PRO A 45 -16.72 4.77 9.15
CA PRO A 45 -16.85 6.13 8.64
C PRO A 45 -18.29 6.43 8.19
N GLU A 46 -18.78 7.59 8.56
CA GLU A 46 -20.09 8.10 8.19
C GLU A 46 -19.97 9.05 6.99
N ASP A 47 -21.09 9.30 6.29
CA ASP A 47 -21.12 10.28 5.20
C ASP A 47 -20.68 11.67 5.67
N PRO A 48 -19.89 12.41 4.86
CA PRO A 48 -19.54 13.77 5.19
C PRO A 48 -20.79 14.67 5.12
N GLY A 49 -20.86 15.63 5.99
CA GLY A 49 -21.95 16.61 5.99
C GLY A 49 -21.98 17.44 4.69
N LYS A 50 -23.16 17.90 4.30
CA LYS A 50 -23.30 18.90 3.22
C LYS A 50 -22.85 20.26 3.70
N TRP A 51 -22.17 21.01 2.83
CA TRP A 51 -21.79 22.39 3.11
C TRP A 51 -22.58 23.40 2.28
N ARG A 52 -22.74 24.61 2.82
CA ARG A 52 -23.34 25.72 2.11
C ARG A 52 -22.23 26.53 1.41
N GLY A 53 -22.57 27.15 0.28
CA GLY A 53 -21.64 27.99 -0.47
C GLY A 53 -20.59 27.15 -1.22
N VAL A 54 -19.38 27.70 -1.36
CA VAL A 54 -18.27 27.10 -2.10
C VAL A 54 -17.14 26.79 -1.12
N ARG A 55 -16.81 25.51 -0.97
CA ARG A 55 -15.66 25.05 -0.19
C ARG A 55 -14.39 25.19 -1.02
N LYS A 56 -13.38 25.88 -0.48
CA LYS A 56 -12.05 25.94 -1.07
C LYS A 56 -11.36 24.59 -0.89
N ALA A 57 -10.91 23.99 -1.99
CA ALA A 57 -10.18 22.73 -2.06
C ALA A 57 -8.78 22.98 -2.66
N VAL A 58 -7.98 23.82 -2.01
CA VAL A 58 -6.71 24.33 -2.53
C VAL A 58 -5.51 23.99 -1.66
N GLN A 59 -5.75 23.36 -0.51
CA GLN A 59 -4.72 22.95 0.46
C GLN A 59 -4.98 21.53 0.92
N TYR A 60 -3.91 20.79 1.20
CA TYR A 60 -4.01 19.49 1.85
C TYR A 60 -4.66 19.63 3.24
N SER A 61 -5.37 18.59 3.65
CA SER A 61 -5.89 18.44 5.02
C SER A 61 -4.76 18.00 5.96
N ALA A 62 -5.09 17.88 7.25
CA ALA A 62 -4.28 17.13 8.19
C ALA A 62 -4.15 15.66 7.75
N ALA A 63 -3.01 15.04 8.06
CA ALA A 63 -2.83 13.60 8.02
C ALA A 63 -3.30 12.95 9.33
N ALA A 64 -3.47 11.63 9.34
CA ALA A 64 -3.84 10.89 10.53
C ALA A 64 -2.76 11.03 11.64
N VAL A 65 -3.18 10.93 12.89
CA VAL A 65 -2.27 10.98 14.07
C VAL A 65 -1.18 9.92 13.92
N GLN A 66 0.05 10.37 13.93
CA GLN A 66 1.25 9.56 13.78
C GLN A 66 2.50 10.35 14.22
N HIS A 67 3.53 9.66 14.70
CA HIS A 67 4.86 10.28 14.76
C HIS A 67 5.53 10.18 13.38
N VAL A 68 6.38 11.14 13.08
CA VAL A 68 7.27 11.04 11.91
C VAL A 68 8.16 9.81 12.14
N MET A 69 8.06 8.82 11.27
CA MET A 69 8.91 7.63 11.39
C MET A 69 10.38 8.03 11.19
N GLU A 70 11.15 8.04 12.28
CA GLU A 70 12.61 7.98 12.21
C GLU A 70 13.00 6.55 11.86
N MET A 71 13.25 6.28 10.60
CA MET A 71 13.81 4.99 10.20
C MET A 71 15.32 5.02 10.45
N GLU A 72 15.78 4.34 11.50
CA GLU A 72 17.19 4.28 11.92
C GLU A 72 18.18 3.87 10.81
N ASN A 73 17.70 3.24 9.76
CA ASN A 73 18.51 2.76 8.63
C ASN A 73 18.27 3.56 7.34
N MET A 74 17.48 4.63 7.36
CA MET A 74 17.45 5.55 6.23
C MET A 74 18.71 6.43 6.24
N PRO A 75 19.21 6.84 5.07
CA PRO A 75 20.40 7.70 5.00
C PRO A 75 20.24 8.95 5.88
N ALA A 76 21.32 9.37 6.55
CA ALA A 76 21.31 10.45 7.54
C ALA A 76 20.73 11.80 7.07
N ASN A 77 20.64 12.02 5.77
CA ASN A 77 19.99 13.17 5.13
C ASN A 77 18.46 13.05 5.04
N VAL A 78 17.89 11.93 5.48
CA VAL A 78 16.45 11.67 5.53
C VAL A 78 15.90 11.80 6.96
N HIS A 79 16.79 11.84 7.96
CA HIS A 79 16.41 12.07 9.36
C HIS A 79 15.81 13.47 9.55
N GLY A 80 14.59 13.52 10.08
CA GLY A 80 13.97 14.75 10.53
C GLY A 80 13.42 15.64 9.43
N VAL A 81 13.14 15.11 8.23
CA VAL A 81 12.58 15.93 7.17
C VAL A 81 11.07 15.76 7.10
N PRO A 82 10.30 16.74 7.62
CA PRO A 82 8.85 16.82 7.39
C PRO A 82 8.49 16.98 5.90
N GLN A 83 9.47 16.97 5.02
CA GLN A 83 9.34 17.26 3.58
C GLN A 83 8.75 16.10 2.76
N PHE A 84 8.64 14.90 3.33
CA PHE A 84 7.86 13.80 2.74
C PHE A 84 6.39 14.11 2.71
N MET A 85 5.94 14.80 3.72
CA MET A 85 4.55 15.07 3.94
C MET A 85 4.32 16.56 3.75
N ALA A 86 3.36 16.87 2.90
CA ALA A 86 2.84 18.21 2.76
C ALA A 86 1.76 18.57 3.80
N PRO A 87 1.28 17.71 4.74
CA PRO A 87 0.38 18.14 5.78
C PRO A 87 1.14 19.03 6.78
N SER A 88 0.53 20.16 7.10
CA SER A 88 1.02 21.04 8.16
C SER A 88 0.66 20.53 9.57
N GLN A 89 -0.19 19.50 9.66
CA GLN A 89 -0.78 19.00 10.90
C GLN A 89 -1.10 17.52 10.83
N TYR A 90 -1.11 16.87 12.00
CA TYR A 90 -1.54 15.48 12.21
C TYR A 90 -2.67 15.47 13.21
N GLU A 91 -3.85 15.00 12.80
CA GLU A 91 -5.07 15.06 13.58
C GLU A 91 -5.95 13.82 13.35
N GLU A 92 -6.91 13.56 14.24
CA GLU A 92 -7.93 12.54 14.00
C GLU A 92 -8.88 12.93 12.86
N ASP A 93 -9.15 14.23 12.66
CA ASP A 93 -9.92 14.73 11.51
C ASP A 93 -9.07 14.65 10.23
N CYS A 94 -8.88 13.45 9.73
CA CYS A 94 -7.96 13.14 8.62
C CYS A 94 -8.63 12.54 7.38
N LEU A 95 -9.94 12.25 7.39
CA LEU A 95 -10.63 11.51 6.33
C LEU A 95 -10.93 12.38 5.10
N TYR A 96 -9.86 12.69 4.37
CA TYR A 96 -9.86 13.56 3.20
C TYR A 96 -9.18 12.89 2.00
N LEU A 97 -9.54 13.37 0.81
CA LEU A 97 -8.91 12.97 -0.44
C LEU A 97 -8.52 14.18 -1.28
N ASN A 98 -7.68 13.94 -2.29
CA ASN A 98 -7.22 14.94 -3.25
C ASN A 98 -7.49 14.44 -4.66
N VAL A 99 -7.74 15.34 -5.61
CA VAL A 99 -8.04 14.99 -7.01
C VAL A 99 -7.23 15.86 -7.96
N TRP A 100 -6.58 15.24 -8.93
CA TRP A 100 -5.94 15.87 -10.09
C TRP A 100 -6.62 15.37 -11.35
N THR A 101 -7.10 16.29 -12.19
CA THR A 101 -7.76 15.92 -13.44
C THR A 101 -7.33 16.81 -14.61
N PRO A 102 -6.85 16.22 -15.72
CA PRO A 102 -6.58 16.93 -16.96
C PRO A 102 -7.85 17.10 -17.82
N ALA A 103 -8.99 16.54 -17.40
CA ALA A 103 -10.24 16.56 -18.15
C ALA A 103 -10.61 17.97 -18.60
N LYS A 104 -11.10 18.10 -19.82
CA LYS A 104 -11.58 19.35 -20.41
C LYS A 104 -13.05 19.57 -20.11
N SER A 105 -13.79 18.48 -19.91
CA SER A 105 -15.22 18.44 -19.65
C SER A 105 -15.56 17.39 -18.59
N GLU A 106 -16.71 17.53 -17.92
CA GLU A 106 -17.29 16.49 -17.06
C GLU A 106 -17.63 15.21 -17.85
N ASP A 107 -17.80 15.31 -19.20
CA ASP A 107 -18.19 14.22 -20.08
C ASP A 107 -17.00 13.42 -20.66
N ASP A 108 -15.76 13.77 -20.33
CA ASP A 108 -14.54 13.16 -20.92
C ASP A 108 -14.36 11.68 -20.54
N LYS A 109 -14.92 11.27 -19.38
CA LYS A 109 -14.89 9.88 -18.90
C LYS A 109 -13.47 9.29 -18.88
N LEU A 110 -12.54 10.01 -18.28
CA LEU A 110 -11.14 9.55 -18.13
C LEU A 110 -11.06 8.37 -17.15
N PRO A 111 -10.11 7.43 -17.30
CA PRO A 111 -9.85 6.41 -16.29
C PRO A 111 -9.46 7.07 -14.96
N VAL A 112 -9.76 6.39 -13.85
CA VAL A 112 -9.55 6.89 -12.50
C VAL A 112 -8.56 6.01 -11.76
N PHE A 113 -7.54 6.61 -11.17
CA PHE A 113 -6.50 5.96 -10.40
C PHE A 113 -6.55 6.46 -8.95
N ILE A 114 -7.00 5.60 -8.03
CA ILE A 114 -7.03 5.91 -6.59
C ILE A 114 -5.78 5.33 -5.95
N TRP A 115 -5.04 6.16 -5.23
CA TRP A 115 -3.83 5.77 -4.53
C TRP A 115 -4.04 5.66 -3.02
N ILE A 116 -3.62 4.51 -2.47
CA ILE A 116 -3.55 4.22 -1.04
C ILE A 116 -2.08 4.22 -0.63
N HIS A 117 -1.68 5.19 0.20
CA HIS A 117 -0.28 5.35 0.60
C HIS A 117 0.22 4.21 1.49
N GLY A 118 1.54 4.01 1.49
CA GLY A 118 2.23 3.05 2.33
C GLY A 118 2.43 3.50 3.78
N GLY A 119 3.52 3.02 4.39
CA GLY A 119 3.89 3.35 5.78
C GLY A 119 3.39 2.33 6.80
N GLY A 120 3.25 1.06 6.40
CA GLY A 120 2.93 -0.05 7.31
C GLY A 120 1.59 0.08 8.04
N MET A 121 0.65 0.86 7.54
CA MET A 121 -0.62 1.20 8.19
C MET A 121 -0.46 1.99 9.51
N VAL A 122 0.73 2.48 9.84
CA VAL A 122 1.02 3.24 11.06
C VAL A 122 1.52 4.65 10.77
N ALA A 123 1.92 4.92 9.53
CA ALA A 123 2.40 6.22 9.06
C ALA A 123 1.97 6.47 7.61
N GLY A 124 2.27 7.67 7.09
CA GLY A 124 2.01 8.05 5.71
C GLY A 124 0.83 8.99 5.53
N SER A 125 0.64 9.49 4.32
CA SER A 125 -0.52 10.30 3.95
C SER A 125 -0.73 10.38 2.44
N GLY A 126 -1.94 10.72 2.00
CA GLY A 126 -2.23 11.08 0.61
C GLY A 126 -1.65 12.43 0.16
N CYS A 127 -0.81 13.04 1.00
CA CYS A 127 -0.18 14.35 0.75
C CYS A 127 1.32 14.24 0.47
N GLU A 128 1.86 13.03 0.36
CA GLU A 128 3.29 12.78 0.15
C GLU A 128 3.75 13.33 -1.21
N VAL A 129 4.94 13.95 -1.22
CA VAL A 129 5.49 14.57 -2.44
C VAL A 129 5.69 13.54 -3.55
N VAL A 130 6.10 12.33 -3.20
CA VAL A 130 6.37 11.26 -4.18
C VAL A 130 5.10 10.78 -4.89
N CYS A 131 3.93 10.83 -4.25
CA CYS A 131 2.65 10.40 -4.82
C CYS A 131 1.71 11.58 -5.15
N ASP A 132 2.21 12.83 -5.23
CA ASP A 132 1.43 13.96 -5.77
C ASP A 132 1.05 13.65 -7.22
N GLY A 133 -0.27 13.63 -7.49
CA GLY A 133 -0.84 13.16 -8.77
C GLY A 133 -0.56 14.04 -9.98
N ILE A 134 0.08 15.22 -9.79
CA ILE A 134 0.25 16.20 -10.87
C ILE A 134 1.10 15.67 -12.03
N GLY A 135 2.17 14.91 -11.75
CA GLY A 135 3.07 14.41 -12.80
C GLY A 135 2.40 13.35 -13.67
N PHE A 136 1.57 12.49 -13.09
CA PHE A 136 0.81 11.48 -13.83
C PHE A 136 -0.31 12.13 -14.64
N ALA A 137 -1.10 13.02 -14.02
CA ALA A 137 -2.20 13.73 -14.68
C ALA A 137 -1.74 14.71 -15.77
N LYS A 138 -0.52 15.26 -15.69
CA LYS A 138 0.04 16.12 -16.76
C LYS A 138 0.46 15.35 -18.01
N ARG A 139 0.83 14.08 -17.87
CA ARG A 139 1.39 13.26 -18.95
C ARG A 139 0.39 12.29 -19.56
N LYS A 140 -0.67 11.94 -18.83
CA LYS A 140 -1.68 10.97 -19.27
C LYS A 140 -3.09 11.51 -19.02
N ASP A 141 -4.02 11.12 -19.86
CA ASP A 141 -5.45 11.45 -19.72
C ASP A 141 -6.10 10.60 -18.62
N ILE A 142 -5.71 10.83 -17.38
CA ILE A 142 -6.12 10.06 -16.20
C ILE A 142 -6.48 10.98 -15.03
N VAL A 143 -7.54 10.65 -14.31
CA VAL A 143 -7.87 11.30 -13.04
C VAL A 143 -7.14 10.57 -11.91
N VAL A 144 -6.31 11.29 -11.17
CA VAL A 144 -5.58 10.74 -10.01
C VAL A 144 -6.25 11.19 -8.73
N VAL A 145 -6.43 10.26 -7.80
CA VAL A 145 -7.00 10.52 -6.46
C VAL A 145 -6.05 9.95 -5.42
N THR A 146 -5.67 10.72 -4.41
CA THR A 146 -4.97 10.20 -3.23
C THR A 146 -5.86 10.33 -2.00
N ILE A 147 -5.77 9.40 -1.07
CA ILE A 147 -6.60 9.38 0.12
C ILE A 147 -5.77 9.33 1.40
N ASN A 148 -6.29 9.93 2.48
CA ASN A 148 -5.89 9.61 3.84
C ASN A 148 -6.85 8.56 4.42
N TYR A 149 -6.39 7.81 5.40
CA TYR A 149 -7.19 6.87 6.19
C TYR A 149 -6.63 6.83 7.62
N ARG A 150 -7.43 6.37 8.57
CA ARG A 150 -6.96 6.23 9.97
C ARG A 150 -5.84 5.21 10.06
N LEU A 151 -4.86 5.47 10.93
CA LEU A 151 -3.63 4.69 11.05
C LEU A 151 -3.53 4.03 12.43
N GLY A 152 -2.76 2.94 12.49
CA GLY A 152 -2.34 2.26 13.71
C GLY A 152 -3.47 2.08 14.72
N PHE A 153 -3.27 2.60 15.93
CA PHE A 153 -4.25 2.52 17.01
C PHE A 153 -5.65 3.03 16.60
N PHE A 154 -5.75 4.18 15.94
CA PHE A 154 -7.04 4.75 15.55
C PHE A 154 -7.71 4.01 14.39
N GLY A 155 -6.90 3.33 13.56
CA GLY A 155 -7.38 2.59 12.40
C GLY A 155 -7.75 1.13 12.68
N PHE A 156 -7.19 0.51 13.73
CA PHE A 156 -7.30 -0.93 13.93
C PHE A 156 -7.65 -1.37 15.36
N PHE A 157 -7.92 -0.44 16.26
CA PHE A 157 -8.29 -0.76 17.64
C PHE A 157 -9.56 -1.63 17.70
N ALA A 158 -9.50 -2.74 18.43
CA ALA A 158 -10.64 -3.60 18.68
C ALA A 158 -10.90 -3.75 20.18
N HIS A 159 -12.16 -3.86 20.56
CA HIS A 159 -12.58 -4.04 21.95
C HIS A 159 -13.96 -4.71 21.99
N PRO A 160 -14.28 -5.59 22.99
CA PRO A 160 -15.59 -6.24 23.07
C PRO A 160 -16.77 -5.27 23.12
N GLU A 161 -16.62 -4.09 23.75
CA GLU A 161 -17.67 -3.06 23.77
C GLU A 161 -17.93 -2.49 22.37
N LEU A 162 -16.87 -2.30 21.55
CA LEU A 162 -17.00 -1.83 20.15
C LEU A 162 -17.68 -2.89 19.30
N THR A 163 -17.32 -4.15 19.47
CA THR A 163 -17.96 -5.27 18.79
C THR A 163 -19.44 -5.36 19.11
N ALA A 164 -19.82 -5.18 20.39
CA ALA A 164 -21.21 -5.13 20.80
C ALA A 164 -21.95 -3.91 20.23
N GLU A 165 -21.31 -2.73 20.24
CA GLU A 165 -21.86 -1.47 19.71
C GLU A 165 -22.13 -1.55 18.21
N ALA A 166 -21.23 -2.19 17.45
CA ALA A 166 -21.33 -2.29 15.99
C ALA A 166 -22.12 -3.54 15.51
N GLY A 167 -22.70 -4.33 16.43
CA GLY A 167 -23.53 -5.48 16.08
C GLY A 167 -22.76 -6.72 15.65
N GLY A 168 -21.49 -6.84 16.01
CA GLY A 168 -20.70 -8.06 15.78
C GLY A 168 -19.29 -7.87 15.23
N THR A 169 -18.87 -6.64 14.93
CA THR A 169 -17.55 -6.34 14.34
C THR A 169 -16.85 -5.21 15.06
N SER A 170 -15.52 -5.24 15.12
CA SER A 170 -14.66 -4.11 15.52
C SER A 170 -13.25 -4.29 14.95
N GLY A 171 -12.45 -3.24 14.94
CA GLY A 171 -11.19 -3.18 14.23
C GLY A 171 -11.37 -2.83 12.75
N ASN A 172 -10.29 -2.90 11.97
CA ASN A 172 -10.29 -2.66 10.52
C ASN A 172 -10.86 -1.29 10.06
N TYR A 173 -11.03 -0.30 10.94
CA TYR A 173 -11.63 0.99 10.58
C TYR A 173 -10.90 1.68 9.43
N ALA A 174 -9.57 1.51 9.33
CA ALA A 174 -8.78 2.00 8.21
C ALA A 174 -9.24 1.40 6.86
N LEU A 175 -9.60 0.12 6.84
CA LEU A 175 -10.10 -0.54 5.63
C LEU A 175 -11.51 -0.04 5.26
N TYR A 176 -12.36 0.21 6.25
CA TYR A 176 -13.66 0.84 6.03
C TYR A 176 -13.50 2.28 5.53
N ASP A 177 -12.46 3.03 5.98
CA ASP A 177 -12.15 4.37 5.48
C ASP A 177 -11.75 4.31 3.99
N MET A 178 -10.90 3.36 3.60
CA MET A 178 -10.51 3.14 2.20
C MET A 178 -11.73 2.79 1.33
N CYS A 179 -12.59 1.88 1.80
CA CYS A 179 -13.85 1.53 1.13
C CYS A 179 -14.75 2.77 0.97
N LYS A 180 -14.89 3.58 2.02
CA LYS A 180 -15.69 4.82 2.01
C LYS A 180 -15.14 5.84 1.02
N ALA A 181 -13.82 5.99 0.94
CA ALA A 181 -13.19 6.86 -0.07
C ALA A 181 -13.48 6.37 -1.50
N CYS A 182 -13.38 5.06 -1.75
CA CYS A 182 -13.74 4.47 -3.06
C CYS A 182 -15.22 4.69 -3.40
N GLN A 183 -16.13 4.55 -2.43
CA GLN A 183 -17.56 4.85 -2.60
C GLN A 183 -17.77 6.32 -2.96
N TRP A 184 -17.11 7.25 -2.24
CA TRP A 184 -17.18 8.67 -2.54
C TRP A 184 -16.70 8.97 -3.96
N VAL A 185 -15.58 8.35 -4.39
CA VAL A 185 -15.07 8.49 -5.76
C VAL A 185 -16.08 7.96 -6.76
N LYS A 186 -16.62 6.76 -6.59
CA LYS A 186 -17.67 6.18 -7.45
C LYS A 186 -18.86 7.12 -7.65
N GLU A 187 -19.26 7.82 -6.59
CA GLU A 187 -20.42 8.72 -6.58
C GLU A 187 -20.16 10.10 -7.19
N ASN A 188 -18.92 10.59 -7.16
CA ASN A 188 -18.63 11.98 -7.46
C ASN A 188 -17.65 12.20 -8.62
N ILE A 189 -16.86 11.19 -9.04
CA ILE A 189 -15.72 11.41 -9.93
C ILE A 189 -16.11 11.84 -11.33
N ALA A 190 -17.33 11.56 -11.77
CA ALA A 190 -17.85 12.08 -13.03
C ALA A 190 -17.87 13.61 -13.09
N ARG A 191 -18.02 14.29 -11.93
CA ARG A 191 -17.94 15.74 -11.83
C ARG A 191 -16.54 16.30 -12.06
N PHE A 192 -15.54 15.43 -12.04
CA PHE A 192 -14.15 15.75 -12.35
C PHE A 192 -13.72 15.25 -13.72
N GLY A 193 -14.68 14.79 -14.56
CA GLY A 193 -14.42 14.22 -15.87
C GLY A 193 -13.89 12.79 -15.86
N GLY A 194 -13.93 12.11 -14.69
CA GLY A 194 -13.56 10.71 -14.54
C GLY A 194 -14.72 9.76 -14.83
N ASP A 195 -14.40 8.55 -15.21
CA ASP A 195 -15.36 7.48 -15.45
C ASP A 195 -15.60 6.66 -14.19
N PRO A 196 -16.78 6.69 -13.57
CA PRO A 196 -17.07 5.89 -12.39
C PRO A 196 -17.09 4.38 -12.67
N ASP A 197 -17.10 3.95 -13.92
CA ASP A 197 -17.05 2.54 -14.32
C ASP A 197 -15.65 2.09 -14.76
N ARG A 198 -14.63 2.95 -14.60
CA ARG A 198 -13.22 2.66 -14.87
C ARG A 198 -12.31 3.12 -13.73
N ILE A 199 -12.53 2.53 -12.54
CA ILE A 199 -11.78 2.86 -11.32
C ILE A 199 -10.77 1.75 -11.03
N THR A 200 -9.50 2.15 -10.94
CA THR A 200 -8.38 1.32 -10.46
C THR A 200 -7.95 1.82 -9.08
N VAL A 201 -7.86 0.93 -8.10
CA VAL A 201 -7.24 1.22 -6.82
C VAL A 201 -5.83 0.68 -6.84
N ALA A 202 -4.87 1.53 -6.51
CA ALA A 202 -3.47 1.17 -6.39
C ALA A 202 -2.96 1.50 -4.98
N GLY A 203 -2.00 0.74 -4.50
CA GLY A 203 -1.35 1.03 -3.24
C GLY A 203 0.00 0.34 -3.13
N GLN A 204 0.88 0.92 -2.32
CA GLN A 204 2.24 0.45 -2.13
C GLN A 204 2.45 0.06 -0.66
N SER A 205 3.23 -1.02 -0.41
CA SER A 205 3.58 -1.44 0.97
C SER A 205 2.33 -1.71 1.84
N GLY A 206 2.18 -1.03 2.97
CA GLY A 206 0.95 -1.05 3.75
C GLY A 206 -0.30 -0.74 2.91
N GLY A 207 -0.23 0.26 2.02
CA GLY A 207 -1.32 0.57 1.07
C GLY A 207 -1.64 -0.56 0.10
N ALA A 208 -0.63 -1.32 -0.32
CA ALA A 208 -0.84 -2.52 -1.14
C ALA A 208 -1.55 -3.63 -0.36
N ALA A 209 -1.21 -3.82 0.92
CA ALA A 209 -1.92 -4.74 1.79
C ALA A 209 -3.40 -4.32 1.96
N GLY A 210 -3.66 -3.00 2.13
CA GLY A 210 -5.01 -2.44 2.11
C GLY A 210 -5.74 -2.71 0.80
N THR A 211 -5.09 -2.47 -0.34
CA THR A 211 -5.63 -2.75 -1.68
C THR A 211 -5.97 -4.24 -1.84
N GLY A 212 -5.12 -5.13 -1.35
CA GLY A 212 -5.40 -6.58 -1.32
C GLY A 212 -6.60 -6.93 -0.44
N ALA A 213 -6.74 -6.26 0.72
CA ALA A 213 -7.90 -6.44 1.59
C ALA A 213 -9.21 -5.93 0.92
N LEU A 214 -9.14 -4.82 0.17
CA LEU A 214 -10.27 -4.36 -0.67
C LEU A 214 -10.63 -5.38 -1.74
N HIS A 215 -9.63 -6.01 -2.38
CA HIS A 215 -9.86 -7.07 -3.37
C HIS A 215 -10.61 -8.27 -2.76
N ALA A 216 -10.26 -8.64 -1.52
CA ALA A 216 -10.88 -9.76 -0.80
C ALA A 216 -12.26 -9.43 -0.21
N SER A 217 -12.58 -8.15 0.03
CA SER A 217 -13.76 -7.75 0.80
C SER A 217 -15.05 -7.78 -0.03
N PRO A 218 -16.11 -8.44 0.43
CA PRO A 218 -17.41 -8.42 -0.25
C PRO A 218 -18.03 -7.01 -0.31
N LEU A 219 -17.60 -6.08 0.55
CA LEU A 219 -18.10 -4.70 0.58
C LEU A 219 -17.65 -3.86 -0.64
N MET A 220 -16.65 -4.35 -1.39
CA MET A 220 -16.12 -3.65 -2.56
C MET A 220 -16.80 -4.03 -3.87
N LYS A 221 -17.74 -4.99 -3.83
CA LYS A 221 -18.42 -5.47 -5.03
C LYS A 221 -19.11 -4.35 -5.81
N GLY A 222 -18.72 -4.16 -7.07
CA GLY A 222 -19.30 -3.16 -7.97
C GLY A 222 -18.86 -1.71 -7.73
N ILE A 223 -17.93 -1.45 -6.80
CA ILE A 223 -17.41 -0.11 -6.51
C ILE A 223 -16.21 0.20 -7.42
N ILE A 224 -15.26 -0.72 -7.53
CA ILE A 224 -14.05 -0.58 -8.35
C ILE A 224 -13.96 -1.70 -9.39
N ASN A 225 -13.02 -1.59 -10.33
CA ASN A 225 -12.89 -2.51 -11.45
C ASN A 225 -11.56 -3.25 -11.46
N ARG A 226 -10.48 -2.63 -10.92
CA ARG A 226 -9.10 -3.11 -11.01
C ARG A 226 -8.33 -2.76 -9.76
N VAL A 227 -7.26 -3.52 -9.52
CA VAL A 227 -6.31 -3.24 -8.44
C VAL A 227 -4.87 -3.32 -8.93
N SER A 228 -4.00 -2.40 -8.44
CA SER A 228 -2.55 -2.47 -8.55
C SER A 228 -1.97 -2.64 -7.14
N ILE A 229 -1.34 -3.77 -6.88
CA ILE A 229 -0.81 -4.13 -5.56
C ILE A 229 0.72 -4.09 -5.64
N GLU A 230 1.32 -3.04 -5.07
CA GLU A 230 2.73 -2.72 -5.25
C GLU A 230 3.52 -2.99 -3.98
N SER A 231 4.37 -4.03 -3.99
CA SER A 231 5.27 -4.38 -2.88
C SER A 231 4.57 -4.63 -1.53
N GLY A 232 3.46 -5.38 -1.54
CA GLY A 232 2.73 -5.66 -0.29
C GLY A 232 1.59 -6.67 -0.43
N PRO A 233 1.80 -7.84 -1.08
CA PRO A 233 0.76 -8.86 -1.13
C PRO A 233 0.47 -9.37 0.27
N ILE A 234 -0.82 -9.53 0.61
CA ILE A 234 -1.21 -10.16 1.87
C ILE A 234 -1.22 -11.70 1.79
N TYR A 235 -1.04 -12.27 0.61
CA TYR A 235 -0.78 -13.71 0.45
C TYR A 235 0.72 -13.96 0.65
N TRP A 236 1.10 -14.77 1.65
CA TRP A 236 2.47 -14.94 2.12
C TRP A 236 3.19 -13.65 2.57
N GLY A 237 2.47 -12.56 2.73
CA GLY A 237 3.01 -11.31 3.22
C GLY A 237 3.03 -11.22 4.74
N PHE A 238 3.61 -10.15 5.25
CA PHE A 238 3.77 -9.90 6.69
C PHE A 238 2.53 -9.27 7.36
N MET A 239 1.52 -8.85 6.57
CA MET A 239 0.29 -8.23 7.08
C MET A 239 -0.90 -9.18 6.96
N GLN A 240 -0.78 -10.36 7.56
CA GLN A 240 -1.87 -11.33 7.61
C GLN A 240 -2.92 -10.92 8.64
N PRO A 241 -4.23 -11.01 8.31
CA PRO A 241 -5.28 -10.73 9.29
C PRO A 241 -5.27 -11.79 10.40
N GLY A 242 -5.10 -11.33 11.63
CA GLY A 242 -5.19 -12.18 12.82
C GLY A 242 -6.63 -12.38 13.28
N PRO A 243 -6.88 -13.22 14.29
CA PRO A 243 -8.21 -13.37 14.88
C PRO A 243 -8.60 -12.09 15.64
N ARG A 244 -9.82 -11.55 15.38
CA ARG A 244 -10.35 -10.37 16.07
C ARG A 244 -10.28 -10.49 17.60
N LYS A 245 -10.57 -11.66 18.14
CA LYS A 245 -10.54 -11.90 19.59
C LYS A 245 -9.19 -11.53 20.23
N ALA A 246 -8.08 -11.80 19.56
CA ALA A 246 -6.76 -11.43 20.06
C ALA A 246 -6.57 -9.91 20.15
N LEU A 247 -7.10 -9.16 19.17
CA LEU A 247 -7.08 -7.70 19.19
C LEU A 247 -8.03 -7.13 20.25
N GLU A 248 -9.21 -7.75 20.45
CA GLU A 248 -10.14 -7.36 21.52
C GLU A 248 -9.49 -7.53 22.91
N ASP A 249 -8.78 -8.64 23.14
CA ASP A 249 -8.06 -8.88 24.39
C ASP A 249 -6.95 -7.85 24.61
N LEU A 250 -6.20 -7.53 23.55
CA LEU A 250 -5.20 -6.47 23.56
C LEU A 250 -5.83 -5.10 23.87
N GLY A 251 -7.01 -4.82 23.32
CA GLY A 251 -7.77 -3.60 23.59
C GLY A 251 -8.21 -3.47 25.05
N VAL A 252 -8.65 -4.57 25.65
CA VAL A 252 -8.97 -4.61 27.10
C VAL A 252 -7.71 -4.37 27.94
N GLU A 253 -6.58 -4.95 27.56
CA GLU A 253 -5.31 -4.71 28.25
C GLU A 253 -4.86 -3.24 28.11
N PHE A 254 -5.00 -2.65 26.93
CA PHE A 254 -4.69 -1.25 26.70
C PHE A 254 -5.58 -0.33 27.54
N CYS A 255 -6.89 -0.56 27.59
CA CYS A 255 -7.80 0.19 28.47
C CYS A 255 -7.33 0.18 29.94
N LYS A 256 -6.93 -0.98 30.46
CA LYS A 256 -6.37 -1.11 31.81
C LYS A 256 -5.07 -0.33 31.98
N TYR A 257 -4.19 -0.40 30.99
CA TYR A 257 -2.89 0.29 30.99
C TYR A 257 -3.04 1.81 31.10
N VAL A 258 -4.01 2.40 30.37
CA VAL A 258 -4.27 3.86 30.41
C VAL A 258 -5.27 4.27 31.49
N GLY A 259 -5.69 3.37 32.36
CA GLY A 259 -6.62 3.65 33.47
C GLY A 259 -8.06 3.94 33.02
N CYS A 260 -8.45 3.49 31.85
CA CYS A 260 -9.81 3.61 31.33
C CYS A 260 -10.67 2.41 31.73
N LYS A 261 -11.95 2.67 32.06
CA LYS A 261 -12.92 1.61 32.39
C LYS A 261 -13.49 0.92 31.15
N GLY A 262 -13.43 1.59 30.00
CA GLY A 262 -13.92 1.10 28.71
C GLY A 262 -13.77 2.15 27.61
N VAL A 263 -14.40 1.90 26.46
CA VAL A 263 -14.30 2.70 25.24
C VAL A 263 -14.80 4.13 25.43
N ALA A 264 -15.85 4.32 26.23
CA ALA A 264 -16.36 5.67 26.50
C ALA A 264 -15.33 6.60 27.17
N ASP A 265 -14.44 6.04 28.01
CA ASP A 265 -13.34 6.82 28.59
C ASP A 265 -12.27 7.13 27.54
N LEU A 266 -11.92 6.18 26.67
CA LEU A 266 -10.98 6.40 25.56
C LEU A 266 -11.48 7.51 24.61
N ARG A 267 -12.76 7.56 24.30
CA ARG A 267 -13.36 8.58 23.43
C ARG A 267 -13.24 10.01 23.98
N ARG A 268 -13.12 10.17 25.29
CA ARG A 268 -12.98 11.48 25.96
C ARG A 268 -11.54 11.98 26.10
N LYS A 269 -10.56 11.08 25.92
CA LYS A 269 -9.14 11.44 26.02
C LYS A 269 -8.66 12.20 24.80
N ASP A 270 -7.66 13.04 24.99
CA ASP A 270 -6.93 13.66 23.90
C ASP A 270 -6.28 12.60 22.99
N ALA A 271 -6.27 12.87 21.69
CA ALA A 271 -5.78 11.89 20.70
C ALA A 271 -4.28 11.65 20.82
N TRP A 272 -3.50 12.73 21.05
CA TRP A 272 -2.06 12.62 21.18
C TRP A 272 -1.66 11.95 22.50
N GLU A 273 -2.35 12.29 23.62
CA GLU A 273 -2.17 11.58 24.88
C GLU A 273 -2.39 10.07 24.72
N LEU A 274 -3.45 9.67 24.02
CA LEU A 274 -3.72 8.25 23.76
C LEU A 274 -2.67 7.60 22.87
N PHE A 275 -2.23 8.32 21.83
CA PHE A 275 -1.25 7.81 20.89
C PHE A 275 0.10 7.58 21.57
N ASP A 276 0.58 8.55 22.37
CA ASP A 276 1.82 8.41 23.12
C ASP A 276 1.74 7.22 24.11
N LYS A 277 0.60 7.06 24.80
CA LYS A 277 0.38 5.92 25.69
C LYS A 277 0.30 4.58 24.93
N TYR A 278 -0.23 4.58 23.73
CA TYR A 278 -0.22 3.41 22.87
C TYR A 278 1.20 3.02 22.45
N GLU A 279 2.02 3.97 22.04
CA GLU A 279 3.42 3.74 21.70
C GLU A 279 4.24 3.19 22.90
N GLU A 280 4.01 3.72 24.11
CA GLU A 280 4.59 3.18 25.35
C GLU A 280 4.14 1.73 25.58
N PHE A 281 2.85 1.46 25.40
CA PHE A 281 2.26 0.13 25.61
C PHE A 281 2.83 -0.92 24.65
N VAL A 282 2.86 -0.64 23.34
CA VAL A 282 3.39 -1.59 22.35
C VAL A 282 4.89 -1.85 22.56
N ARG A 283 5.67 -0.83 22.94
CA ARG A 283 7.07 -1.00 23.32
C ARG A 283 7.23 -1.90 24.55
N SER A 284 6.40 -1.69 25.58
CA SER A 284 6.43 -2.51 26.81
C SER A 284 6.13 -3.99 26.55
N LYS A 285 5.36 -4.26 25.51
CA LYS A 285 4.99 -5.61 25.05
C LYS A 285 5.95 -6.20 24.02
N ASN A 286 6.98 -5.46 23.63
CA ASN A 286 7.90 -5.82 22.55
C ASN A 286 7.17 -6.17 21.23
N MET A 287 6.10 -5.44 20.90
CA MET A 287 5.26 -5.69 19.71
C MET A 287 5.76 -4.98 18.46
N GLY A 288 6.86 -4.24 18.50
CA GLY A 288 7.32 -3.37 17.41
C GLY A 288 6.32 -2.25 17.13
N HIS A 289 6.25 -1.79 15.88
CA HIS A 289 5.34 -0.71 15.49
C HIS A 289 3.91 -1.19 15.14
N PHE A 290 3.66 -2.50 15.08
CA PHE A 290 2.41 -3.11 14.55
C PHE A 290 1.52 -3.70 15.67
N GLY A 291 1.22 -2.95 16.72
CA GLY A 291 0.40 -3.45 17.84
C GLY A 291 -1.00 -3.90 17.38
N PHE A 292 -1.84 -2.97 16.90
CA PHE A 292 -3.11 -3.26 16.24
C PHE A 292 -2.93 -3.28 14.72
N SER A 293 -3.49 -4.28 14.06
CA SER A 293 -3.38 -4.50 12.62
C SER A 293 -4.67 -5.16 12.10
N PHE A 294 -4.63 -5.68 10.88
CA PHE A 294 -5.76 -6.38 10.25
C PHE A 294 -6.27 -7.54 11.10
N CYS A 295 -7.59 -7.72 11.12
CA CYS A 295 -8.19 -8.90 11.72
C CYS A 295 -9.30 -9.48 10.84
N VAL A 296 -9.55 -10.76 11.02
CA VAL A 296 -10.77 -11.42 10.53
C VAL A 296 -11.93 -10.93 11.39
N ASP A 297 -12.65 -9.91 10.90
CA ASP A 297 -13.74 -9.26 11.64
C ASP A 297 -15.12 -9.89 11.34
N GLY A 298 -15.20 -10.75 10.33
CA GLY A 298 -16.43 -11.41 9.92
C GLY A 298 -17.29 -10.61 8.93
N GLU A 299 -16.91 -9.38 8.60
CA GLU A 299 -17.65 -8.50 7.70
C GLU A 299 -16.75 -7.95 6.59
N PHE A 300 -15.75 -7.13 6.89
CA PHE A 300 -14.80 -6.60 5.91
C PHE A 300 -13.86 -7.69 5.42
N ILE A 301 -13.25 -8.42 6.36
CA ILE A 301 -12.46 -9.62 6.12
C ILE A 301 -13.21 -10.79 6.76
N PRO A 302 -14.10 -11.48 6.01
CA PRO A 302 -15.00 -12.47 6.59
C PRO A 302 -14.29 -13.77 7.03
N LYS A 303 -13.14 -14.09 6.42
CA LYS A 303 -12.33 -15.30 6.64
C LYS A 303 -10.85 -14.97 6.53
N PRO A 304 -9.93 -15.87 6.92
CA PRO A 304 -8.52 -15.74 6.59
C PRO A 304 -8.33 -15.45 5.09
N TYR A 305 -7.39 -14.55 4.77
CA TYR A 305 -7.20 -14.10 3.39
C TYR A 305 -6.87 -15.27 2.43
N SER A 306 -6.06 -16.23 2.89
CA SER A 306 -5.75 -17.44 2.10
C SER A 306 -7.01 -18.25 1.76
N GLU A 307 -7.95 -18.39 2.69
CA GLU A 307 -9.20 -19.10 2.44
C GLU A 307 -10.06 -18.38 1.39
N ILE A 308 -10.18 -17.05 1.47
CA ILE A 308 -10.91 -16.24 0.48
C ILE A 308 -10.28 -16.40 -0.91
N MET A 309 -8.95 -16.32 -1.00
CA MET A 309 -8.25 -16.40 -2.28
C MET A 309 -8.29 -17.81 -2.85
N ASP A 310 -8.05 -18.84 -2.05
CA ASP A 310 -8.04 -20.24 -2.48
C ASP A 310 -9.43 -20.74 -2.92
N SER A 311 -10.50 -20.20 -2.32
CA SER A 311 -11.89 -20.52 -2.69
C SER A 311 -12.44 -19.70 -3.86
N GLY A 312 -11.76 -18.60 -4.26
CA GLY A 312 -12.21 -17.68 -5.29
C GLY A 312 -13.34 -16.73 -4.83
N GLU A 313 -13.52 -16.57 -3.53
CA GLU A 313 -14.54 -15.67 -2.95
C GLU A 313 -14.11 -14.19 -2.92
N PHE A 314 -13.17 -13.81 -3.77
CA PHE A 314 -12.71 -12.42 -3.92
C PHE A 314 -13.45 -11.69 -5.04
N ASN A 315 -13.28 -10.37 -5.11
CA ASN A 315 -13.94 -9.57 -6.14
C ASN A 315 -13.38 -9.82 -7.53
N ASP A 316 -14.24 -9.66 -8.50
CA ASP A 316 -14.01 -9.87 -9.91
C ASP A 316 -13.22 -8.71 -10.57
N PHE A 317 -12.00 -8.45 -10.09
CA PHE A 317 -11.12 -7.39 -10.56
C PHE A 317 -9.96 -7.94 -11.38
N ASP A 318 -9.54 -7.19 -12.41
CA ASP A 318 -8.23 -7.40 -13.03
C ASP A 318 -7.13 -6.91 -12.07
N VAL A 319 -6.00 -7.60 -12.03
CA VAL A 319 -4.93 -7.38 -11.06
C VAL A 319 -3.60 -7.11 -11.74
N MET A 320 -2.95 -6.02 -11.39
CA MET A 320 -1.54 -5.79 -11.63
C MET A 320 -0.81 -5.88 -10.27
N ILE A 321 0.23 -6.69 -10.15
CA ILE A 321 0.88 -6.94 -8.87
C ILE A 321 2.37 -7.24 -9.04
N GLY A 322 3.18 -6.75 -8.12
CA GLY A 322 4.62 -7.04 -8.14
C GLY A 322 5.37 -6.43 -6.99
N SER A 323 6.69 -6.45 -7.10
CA SER A 323 7.60 -5.98 -6.08
C SER A 323 8.92 -5.48 -6.65
N CYS A 324 9.70 -4.76 -5.84
CA CYS A 324 11.06 -4.36 -6.16
C CYS A 324 12.06 -5.48 -5.84
N ALA A 325 13.22 -5.46 -6.51
CA ALA A 325 14.22 -6.52 -6.35
C ALA A 325 14.95 -6.44 -5.00
N GLN A 326 15.00 -5.29 -4.35
CA GLN A 326 15.62 -5.07 -3.03
C GLN A 326 14.60 -4.46 -2.05
N GLU A 327 13.54 -5.19 -1.72
CA GLU A 327 12.45 -4.73 -0.84
C GLU A 327 12.92 -4.41 0.59
N PHE A 328 13.94 -5.13 1.05
CA PHE A 328 14.44 -5.01 2.41
C PHE A 328 15.90 -4.56 2.40
N PRO A 329 16.29 -3.58 3.24
CA PRO A 329 17.69 -3.24 3.38
C PRO A 329 18.48 -4.48 3.85
N ALA A 330 19.73 -4.60 3.38
CA ALA A 330 20.60 -5.65 3.87
C ALA A 330 20.67 -5.59 5.39
N VAL A 331 20.50 -6.74 6.06
CA VAL A 331 20.76 -6.86 7.50
C VAL A 331 22.18 -6.34 7.78
N LYS A 332 22.45 -5.81 8.99
CA LYS A 332 23.75 -5.19 9.32
C LYS A 332 24.90 -6.10 8.90
N ALA A 333 25.52 -5.72 7.79
CA ALA A 333 26.49 -6.58 7.07
C ALA A 333 27.74 -6.87 7.90
N ASP A 334 28.13 -5.92 8.76
CA ASP A 334 29.27 -5.99 9.69
C ASP A 334 29.05 -6.98 10.87
N GLU A 335 27.81 -7.34 11.15
CA GLU A 335 27.44 -8.29 12.20
C GLU A 335 27.05 -9.68 11.65
N TYR A 336 27.07 -9.88 10.33
CA TYR A 336 26.63 -11.11 9.69
C TYR A 336 27.82 -11.98 9.28
N THR A 337 27.70 -13.30 9.49
CA THR A 337 28.72 -14.29 9.15
C THR A 337 28.15 -15.37 8.24
N LEU A 338 29.01 -16.15 7.57
CA LEU A 338 28.58 -17.32 6.83
C LEU A 338 27.90 -18.37 7.72
N GLU A 339 28.34 -18.47 8.97
CA GLU A 339 27.79 -19.39 9.96
C GLU A 339 26.32 -19.02 10.29
N LYS A 340 26.04 -17.74 10.56
CA LYS A 340 24.68 -17.24 10.73
C LYS A 340 23.82 -17.42 9.48
N TYR A 341 24.42 -17.34 8.29
CA TYR A 341 23.73 -17.59 7.03
C TYR A 341 23.33 -19.06 6.89
N ASP A 342 24.23 -19.97 7.23
CA ASP A 342 23.98 -21.40 7.24
C ASP A 342 22.89 -21.78 8.25
N GLU A 343 22.92 -21.20 9.45
CA GLU A 343 21.88 -21.37 10.46
C GLU A 343 20.51 -20.85 9.93
N TYR A 344 20.51 -19.66 9.34
CA TYR A 344 19.29 -19.08 8.73
C TYR A 344 18.71 -20.01 7.66
N LEU A 345 19.54 -20.51 6.73
CA LEU A 345 19.08 -21.41 5.67
C LEU A 345 18.59 -22.75 6.22
N ALA A 346 19.26 -23.28 7.24
CA ALA A 346 18.87 -24.54 7.88
C ALA A 346 17.55 -24.42 8.66
N GLU A 347 17.33 -23.30 9.31
CA GLU A 347 16.07 -23.03 9.98
C GLU A 347 14.94 -22.75 9.00
N ALA A 348 15.23 -21.92 8.01
CA ALA A 348 14.24 -21.43 7.07
C ALA A 348 13.89 -22.46 5.97
N PHE A 349 14.86 -23.22 5.50
CA PHE A 349 14.74 -24.16 4.37
C PHE A 349 15.37 -25.51 4.69
N PRO A 350 14.93 -26.23 5.75
CA PRO A 350 15.60 -27.45 6.22
C PRO A 350 15.78 -28.51 5.14
N ASP A 351 14.83 -28.59 4.20
CA ASP A 351 14.84 -29.58 3.11
C ASP A 351 15.48 -29.06 1.81
N ALA A 352 16.08 -27.87 1.82
CA ALA A 352 16.56 -27.22 0.60
C ALA A 352 17.83 -26.38 0.78
N VAL A 353 18.60 -26.56 1.85
CA VAL A 353 19.78 -25.75 2.19
C VAL A 353 20.77 -25.66 1.01
N GLU A 354 21.14 -26.79 0.43
CA GLU A 354 22.12 -26.82 -0.67
C GLU A 354 21.59 -26.18 -1.96
N ASP A 355 20.30 -26.32 -2.23
CA ASP A 355 19.67 -25.66 -3.38
C ASP A 355 19.61 -24.14 -3.17
N MET A 356 19.28 -23.68 -1.96
CA MET A 356 19.28 -22.26 -1.62
C MET A 356 20.68 -21.65 -1.70
N LYS A 357 21.73 -22.34 -1.22
CA LYS A 357 23.11 -21.91 -1.39
C LYS A 357 23.53 -21.79 -2.86
N ARG A 358 23.03 -22.67 -3.71
CA ARG A 358 23.29 -22.60 -5.16
C ARG A 358 22.64 -21.38 -5.81
N TRP A 359 21.41 -21.04 -5.41
CA TRP A 359 20.66 -19.92 -5.97
C TRP A 359 21.01 -18.57 -5.34
N TYR A 360 21.46 -18.60 -4.09
CA TYR A 360 21.85 -17.42 -3.30
C TYR A 360 23.25 -17.62 -2.70
N PRO A 361 24.28 -17.69 -3.55
CA PRO A 361 25.64 -17.93 -3.08
C PRO A 361 26.17 -16.73 -2.30
N ALA A 362 26.95 -17.02 -1.25
CA ALA A 362 27.66 -16.02 -0.48
C ALA A 362 29.08 -16.49 -0.17
N ALA A 363 30.10 -15.68 -0.45
CA ALA A 363 31.50 -16.00 -0.17
C ALA A 363 32.01 -15.38 1.14
N ASN A 364 31.25 -14.47 1.74
CA ASN A 364 31.59 -13.76 2.97
C ASN A 364 30.32 -13.24 3.67
N GLY A 365 30.46 -12.67 4.88
CA GLY A 365 29.33 -12.19 5.68
C GLY A 365 28.54 -11.05 5.03
N ILE A 366 29.19 -10.15 4.28
CA ILE A 366 28.53 -9.04 3.58
C ILE A 366 27.61 -9.60 2.48
N GLU A 367 28.11 -10.53 1.70
CA GLU A 367 27.31 -11.20 0.68
C GLU A 367 26.18 -12.03 1.29
N ALA A 368 26.44 -12.70 2.40
CA ALA A 368 25.43 -13.45 3.14
C ALA A 368 24.27 -12.55 3.61
N ALA A 369 24.59 -11.39 4.20
CA ALA A 369 23.59 -10.41 4.59
C ALA A 369 22.75 -9.91 3.39
N LYS A 370 23.39 -9.68 2.26
CA LYS A 370 22.71 -9.29 1.01
C LYS A 370 21.79 -10.41 0.51
N GLN A 371 22.22 -11.68 0.58
CA GLN A 371 21.38 -12.80 0.14
C GLN A 371 20.16 -13.00 1.04
N VAL A 372 20.25 -12.81 2.34
CA VAL A 372 19.08 -12.85 3.23
C VAL A 372 18.02 -11.81 2.81
N SER A 373 18.45 -10.59 2.53
CA SER A 373 17.57 -9.54 2.00
C SER A 373 16.96 -9.92 0.65
N THR A 374 17.76 -10.49 -0.25
CA THR A 374 17.30 -10.93 -1.58
C THR A 374 16.27 -12.05 -1.46
N ILE A 375 16.51 -13.04 -0.60
CA ILE A 375 15.55 -14.12 -0.33
C ILE A 375 14.22 -13.56 0.17
N ALA A 376 14.25 -12.62 1.11
CA ALA A 376 13.05 -11.98 1.63
C ALA A 376 12.28 -11.21 0.54
N SER A 377 13.00 -10.50 -0.34
CA SER A 377 12.41 -9.78 -1.48
C SER A 377 11.79 -10.75 -2.50
N ASP A 378 12.48 -11.84 -2.81
CA ASP A 378 11.98 -12.87 -3.72
C ASP A 378 10.73 -13.57 -3.17
N ILE A 379 10.60 -13.74 -1.84
CA ILE A 379 9.35 -14.26 -1.22
C ILE A 379 8.19 -13.31 -1.46
N MET A 380 8.39 -12.01 -1.37
CA MET A 380 7.35 -11.02 -1.66
C MET A 380 6.89 -11.13 -3.12
N LEU A 381 7.83 -11.24 -4.06
CA LEU A 381 7.51 -11.49 -5.47
C LEU A 381 6.73 -12.79 -5.66
N LEU A 382 7.12 -13.86 -4.98
CA LEU A 382 6.43 -15.15 -5.09
C LEU A 382 5.03 -15.13 -4.46
N GLY A 383 4.80 -14.32 -3.43
CA GLY A 383 3.46 -14.01 -2.93
C GLY A 383 2.61 -13.31 -3.97
N SER A 384 3.20 -12.39 -4.73
CA SER A 384 2.55 -11.73 -5.88
C SER A 384 2.22 -12.73 -7.00
N ALA A 385 3.16 -13.62 -7.32
CA ALA A 385 2.96 -14.69 -8.30
C ALA A 385 1.82 -15.65 -7.89
N LYS A 386 1.74 -16.01 -6.59
CA LYS A 386 0.65 -16.84 -6.06
C LYS A 386 -0.70 -16.17 -6.21
N LEU A 387 -0.79 -14.88 -5.93
CA LEU A 387 -2.02 -14.13 -6.15
C LEU A 387 -2.38 -14.10 -7.64
N GLY A 388 -1.41 -13.86 -8.52
CA GLY A 388 -1.61 -13.90 -9.98
C GLY A 388 -2.14 -15.25 -10.48
N GLU A 389 -1.60 -16.36 -9.97
CA GLU A 389 -2.08 -17.71 -10.26
C GLU A 389 -3.56 -17.88 -9.89
N LEU A 390 -3.93 -17.47 -8.67
CA LEU A 390 -5.29 -17.60 -8.17
C LEU A 390 -6.29 -16.73 -8.95
N VAL A 391 -5.93 -15.48 -9.23
CA VAL A 391 -6.75 -14.57 -10.03
C VAL A 391 -7.04 -15.16 -11.41
N ASN A 392 -6.02 -15.68 -12.09
CA ASN A 392 -6.18 -16.36 -13.37
C ASN A 392 -7.01 -17.64 -13.28
N LYS A 393 -6.79 -18.47 -12.26
CA LYS A 393 -7.56 -19.70 -12.02
C LYS A 393 -9.07 -19.42 -11.98
N TYR A 394 -9.46 -18.25 -11.46
CA TYR A 394 -10.86 -17.83 -11.37
C TYR A 394 -11.31 -16.92 -12.52
N GLY A 395 -10.56 -16.90 -13.63
CA GLY A 395 -10.99 -16.32 -14.92
C GLY A 395 -10.77 -14.82 -15.05
N ARG A 396 -9.90 -14.22 -14.19
CA ARG A 396 -9.52 -12.82 -14.29
C ARG A 396 -8.10 -12.61 -14.76
N ASN A 397 -7.80 -11.41 -15.27
CA ASN A 397 -6.47 -11.09 -15.77
C ASN A 397 -5.55 -10.72 -14.60
N ALA A 398 -4.39 -11.32 -14.55
CA ALA A 398 -3.31 -10.92 -13.67
C ALA A 398 -2.05 -10.62 -14.48
N TYR A 399 -1.36 -9.54 -14.09
CA TYR A 399 -0.07 -9.11 -14.65
C TYR A 399 0.92 -8.97 -13.50
N VAL A 400 1.97 -9.79 -13.52
CA VAL A 400 2.96 -9.83 -12.45
C VAL A 400 4.26 -9.16 -12.91
N TRP A 401 4.88 -8.37 -12.04
CA TRP A 401 6.11 -7.65 -12.34
C TRP A 401 7.15 -7.75 -11.22
N LEU A 402 8.41 -7.63 -11.62
CA LEU A 402 9.56 -7.37 -10.77
C LEU A 402 10.22 -6.08 -11.27
N MET A 403 10.42 -5.11 -10.40
CA MET A 403 11.21 -3.95 -10.72
C MET A 403 12.65 -4.14 -10.30
N SER A 404 13.54 -4.20 -11.28
CA SER A 404 15.00 -4.31 -11.08
C SER A 404 15.77 -3.12 -11.70
N LYS A 405 15.09 -1.99 -11.86
CA LYS A 405 15.69 -0.75 -12.34
C LYS A 405 16.61 -0.15 -11.28
N GLU A 406 17.88 -0.06 -11.58
CA GLU A 406 18.86 0.70 -10.80
C GLU A 406 18.99 2.12 -11.34
N ASN A 407 19.15 3.09 -10.47
CA ASN A 407 19.50 4.44 -10.89
C ASN A 407 20.99 4.48 -11.30
N GLU A 408 21.34 5.28 -12.32
CA GLU A 408 22.68 5.33 -12.95
C GLU A 408 23.74 6.03 -12.08
N THR A 409 23.50 6.21 -10.78
CA THR A 409 24.46 6.78 -9.83
C THR A 409 25.16 5.66 -9.05
N GLU A 410 26.37 5.96 -8.51
CA GLU A 410 27.06 5.02 -7.62
C GLU A 410 26.18 4.56 -6.46
N ARG A 411 25.39 5.47 -5.89
CA ARG A 411 24.42 5.15 -4.86
C ARG A 411 23.29 4.27 -5.37
N GLY A 412 22.75 4.55 -6.55
CA GLY A 412 21.72 3.74 -7.16
C GLY A 412 22.17 2.31 -7.44
N HIS A 413 23.39 2.14 -7.95
CA HIS A 413 23.98 0.80 -8.15
C HIS A 413 24.19 0.04 -6.83
N ARG A 414 24.55 0.75 -5.75
CA ARG A 414 24.66 0.15 -4.42
C ARG A 414 23.31 -0.26 -3.84
N ASP A 415 22.32 0.62 -3.94
CA ASP A 415 21.01 0.44 -3.34
C ASP A 415 20.11 -0.49 -4.18
N GLY A 416 20.41 -0.68 -5.46
CA GLY A 416 19.64 -1.49 -6.41
C GLY A 416 18.29 -0.86 -6.74
N SER A 417 17.24 -1.68 -6.69
CA SER A 417 15.83 -1.26 -6.83
C SER A 417 15.12 -1.42 -5.48
N PRO A 418 15.26 -0.45 -4.57
CA PRO A 418 14.78 -0.58 -3.19
C PRO A 418 13.25 -0.49 -3.11
N HIS A 419 12.70 -0.83 -1.93
CA HIS A 419 11.29 -0.66 -1.62
C HIS A 419 10.78 0.74 -2.01
N CYS A 420 9.63 0.82 -2.67
CA CYS A 420 9.02 2.05 -3.23
C CYS A 420 9.71 2.61 -4.50
N ALA A 421 10.67 1.92 -5.12
CA ALA A 421 11.43 2.45 -6.26
C ALA A 421 10.56 2.74 -7.50
N GLU A 422 9.40 2.12 -7.63
CA GLU A 422 8.44 2.35 -8.72
C GLU A 422 7.72 3.70 -8.62
N MET A 423 7.49 4.19 -7.40
CA MET A 423 6.62 5.35 -7.14
C MET A 423 7.02 6.62 -7.90
N PRO A 424 8.30 7.06 -7.92
CA PRO A 424 8.70 8.25 -8.67
C PRO A 424 8.39 8.14 -10.16
N TYR A 425 8.46 6.95 -10.72
CA TYR A 425 8.18 6.69 -12.13
C TYR A 425 6.68 6.68 -12.41
N VAL A 426 5.88 6.00 -11.58
CA VAL A 426 4.42 5.96 -11.71
C VAL A 426 3.83 7.37 -11.62
N PHE A 427 4.25 8.15 -10.61
CA PHE A 427 3.73 9.50 -10.40
C PHE A 427 4.40 10.58 -11.26
N GLY A 428 5.43 10.23 -12.05
CA GLY A 428 6.15 11.19 -12.86
C GLY A 428 6.88 12.24 -12.02
N ARG A 429 7.49 11.81 -10.90
CA ARG A 429 8.15 12.68 -9.91
C ARG A 429 9.68 12.62 -9.98
N VAL A 430 10.22 12.10 -11.05
CA VAL A 430 11.69 12.08 -11.31
C VAL A 430 12.28 13.50 -11.44
N ASP A 431 11.48 14.51 -11.80
CA ASP A 431 11.91 15.91 -11.91
C ASP A 431 12.25 16.55 -10.55
N HIS A 432 11.85 15.93 -9.44
CA HIS A 432 12.11 16.47 -8.10
C HIS A 432 13.44 16.00 -7.50
N GLY A 433 14.20 15.19 -8.22
CA GLY A 433 15.60 14.83 -8.04
C GLY A 433 16.08 14.79 -6.59
N GLU A 434 17.07 15.61 -6.27
CA GLU A 434 17.69 15.72 -4.95
C GLU A 434 16.74 16.08 -3.78
N ARG A 435 15.50 16.49 -4.08
CA ARG A 435 14.46 16.80 -3.08
C ARG A 435 13.52 15.65 -2.79
N ASN A 436 13.66 14.52 -3.50
CA ASN A 436 12.95 13.31 -3.15
C ASN A 436 13.72 12.59 -2.04
N PRO A 437 13.24 12.60 -0.82
CA PRO A 437 14.00 12.08 0.29
C PRO A 437 14.11 10.55 0.32
N PHE A 438 13.18 9.82 -0.32
CA PHE A 438 13.29 8.36 -0.52
C PHE A 438 14.36 8.04 -1.56
N PHE A 439 14.43 8.86 -2.61
CA PHE A 439 15.28 8.63 -3.77
C PHE A 439 16.06 9.91 -4.09
N PRO A 440 17.06 10.28 -3.27
CA PRO A 440 17.88 11.47 -3.51
C PRO A 440 18.88 11.17 -4.64
N TYR A 441 18.41 10.60 -5.74
CA TYR A 441 19.21 10.26 -6.90
C TYR A 441 19.28 11.44 -7.86
N HIS A 442 20.37 11.49 -8.60
CA HIS A 442 20.46 12.33 -9.77
C HIS A 442 19.82 11.57 -10.95
N TRP A 443 18.73 12.12 -11.49
CA TRP A 443 17.97 11.49 -12.56
C TRP A 443 18.56 11.86 -13.93
N VAL A 444 18.74 10.87 -14.81
CA VAL A 444 19.32 11.03 -16.15
C VAL A 444 18.32 10.67 -17.26
N GLY A 445 18.68 10.82 -18.52
CA GLY A 445 17.78 10.57 -19.65
C GLY A 445 17.10 9.21 -19.62
N ALA A 446 17.84 8.14 -19.31
CA ALA A 446 17.29 6.79 -19.20
C ALA A 446 16.20 6.64 -18.11
N ASP A 447 16.24 7.45 -17.06
CA ASP A 447 15.19 7.43 -16.01
C ASP A 447 13.90 8.08 -16.52
N TYR A 448 13.99 9.11 -17.37
CA TYR A 448 12.82 9.72 -18.00
C TYR A 448 12.18 8.80 -19.03
N ASP A 449 12.98 8.09 -19.84
CA ASP A 449 12.49 7.09 -20.79
C ASP A 449 11.80 5.95 -20.04
N PHE A 450 12.39 5.49 -18.94
CA PHE A 450 11.79 4.48 -18.07
C PHE A 450 10.50 4.96 -17.40
N MET A 451 10.44 6.22 -16.97
CA MET A 451 9.21 6.83 -16.43
C MET A 451 8.08 6.82 -17.47
N GLU A 452 8.34 7.19 -18.72
CA GLU A 452 7.33 7.13 -19.79
C GLU A 452 6.85 5.70 -20.06
N LEU A 453 7.76 4.72 -20.00
CA LEU A 453 7.43 3.29 -20.11
C LEU A 453 6.48 2.86 -18.98
N ILE A 454 6.85 3.14 -17.72
CA ILE A 454 6.06 2.77 -16.53
C ILE A 454 4.69 3.45 -16.55
N GLN A 455 4.65 4.78 -16.77
CA GLN A 455 3.38 5.50 -16.87
C GLN A 455 2.50 4.96 -18.02
N GLY A 456 3.10 4.48 -19.10
CA GLY A 456 2.37 3.85 -20.18
C GLY A 456 1.67 2.56 -19.73
N TYR A 457 2.38 1.67 -19.03
CA TYR A 457 1.79 0.42 -18.53
C TYR A 457 0.69 0.66 -17.48
N TRP A 458 0.93 1.53 -16.50
CA TRP A 458 -0.05 1.84 -15.45
C TRP A 458 -1.30 2.54 -15.99
N TYR A 459 -1.10 3.45 -16.95
CA TYR A 459 -2.21 4.13 -17.63
C TYR A 459 -3.08 3.16 -18.43
N ASP A 460 -2.47 2.33 -19.29
CA ASP A 460 -3.24 1.39 -20.12
C ASP A 460 -3.96 0.35 -19.27
N PHE A 461 -3.32 -0.16 -18.22
CA PHE A 461 -3.99 -1.02 -17.27
C PHE A 461 -5.16 -0.31 -16.57
N ALA A 462 -5.00 0.92 -16.12
CA ALA A 462 -6.09 1.68 -15.52
C ALA A 462 -7.23 1.97 -16.51
N ALA A 463 -6.91 2.19 -17.78
CA ALA A 463 -7.88 2.48 -18.81
C ALA A 463 -8.65 1.25 -19.30
N THR A 464 -7.98 0.10 -19.42
CA THR A 464 -8.51 -1.07 -20.16
C THR A 464 -8.50 -2.38 -19.36
N GLY A 465 -7.68 -2.50 -18.32
CA GLY A 465 -7.37 -3.77 -17.63
C GLY A 465 -6.24 -4.57 -18.29
N ASP A 466 -5.65 -4.03 -19.36
CA ASP A 466 -4.51 -4.60 -20.08
C ASP A 466 -3.39 -3.55 -20.10
N PRO A 467 -2.17 -3.83 -19.58
CA PRO A 467 -1.07 -2.85 -19.57
C PRO A 467 -0.46 -2.63 -20.95
N ASN A 468 -0.82 -3.43 -21.95
CA ASN A 468 -0.22 -3.37 -23.28
C ASN A 468 -0.80 -2.22 -24.11
N GLY A 469 0.11 -1.52 -24.82
CA GLY A 469 -0.23 -0.44 -25.75
C GLY A 469 1.03 0.21 -26.33
N GLY A 470 0.88 0.86 -27.48
CA GLY A 470 2.00 1.47 -28.18
C GLY A 470 3.08 0.47 -28.61
N GLU A 471 4.35 0.91 -28.63
CA GLU A 471 5.51 0.11 -29.04
C GLU A 471 6.26 -0.51 -27.83
N ARG A 472 5.65 -0.51 -26.64
CA ARG A 472 6.25 -1.07 -25.44
C ARG A 472 6.43 -2.59 -25.53
N PRO A 473 7.42 -3.19 -24.84
CA PRO A 473 7.54 -4.64 -24.72
C PRO A 473 6.22 -5.27 -24.26
N VAL A 474 5.81 -6.36 -24.92
CA VAL A 474 4.53 -7.02 -24.61
C VAL A 474 4.60 -7.68 -23.24
N TRP A 475 3.70 -7.28 -22.36
CA TRP A 475 3.53 -7.86 -21.03
C TRP A 475 2.47 -8.96 -21.10
N LYS A 476 2.88 -10.20 -20.98
CA LYS A 476 1.98 -11.34 -21.01
C LYS A 476 1.15 -11.41 -19.73
N LYS A 477 -0.09 -11.86 -19.86
CA LYS A 477 -0.87 -12.26 -18.68
C LYS A 477 -0.10 -13.35 -17.93
N TYR A 478 -0.10 -13.26 -16.61
CA TYR A 478 0.57 -14.25 -15.78
C TYR A 478 -0.05 -15.63 -16.05
N ALA A 479 0.79 -16.65 -16.21
CA ALA A 479 0.39 -18.04 -16.40
C ALA A 479 1.28 -18.95 -15.57
N GLU A 480 1.00 -20.26 -15.56
CA GLU A 480 1.79 -21.27 -14.84
C GLU A 480 3.28 -21.33 -15.27
N SER A 481 3.60 -20.72 -16.42
CA SER A 481 4.97 -20.56 -16.93
C SER A 481 5.78 -19.46 -16.22
N PHE A 482 5.28 -18.84 -15.16
CA PHE A 482 5.93 -17.72 -14.47
C PHE A 482 6.22 -16.54 -15.41
N ASP A 483 5.19 -16.10 -16.11
CA ASP A 483 5.26 -14.96 -17.00
C ASP A 483 5.31 -13.65 -16.18
N ILE A 484 6.49 -13.28 -15.72
CA ILE A 484 6.76 -12.07 -14.93
C ILE A 484 7.47 -11.05 -15.81
N MET A 485 6.97 -9.81 -15.84
CA MET A 485 7.61 -8.69 -16.50
C MET A 485 8.74 -8.16 -15.63
N ASN A 486 9.97 -8.17 -16.12
CA ASN A 486 11.10 -7.52 -15.46
C ASN A 486 11.21 -6.07 -15.96
N LEU A 487 10.99 -5.12 -15.07
CA LEU A 487 10.98 -3.69 -15.33
C LEU A 487 12.34 -3.09 -14.99
N ASN A 488 13.10 -2.75 -16.02
CA ASN A 488 14.43 -2.12 -15.95
C ASN A 488 14.76 -1.39 -17.26
N ASN A 489 16.00 -0.95 -17.46
CA ASN A 489 16.43 -0.28 -18.69
C ASN A 489 16.24 -1.13 -19.96
N ASN A 490 16.16 -2.46 -19.83
CA ASN A 490 15.91 -3.43 -20.89
C ASN A 490 14.64 -4.23 -20.59
N SER A 491 13.57 -3.54 -20.21
CA SER A 491 12.32 -4.15 -19.78
C SER A 491 11.81 -5.24 -20.73
N GLY A 492 11.37 -6.36 -20.17
CA GLY A 492 10.86 -7.50 -20.93
C GLY A 492 10.44 -8.64 -20.02
N MET A 493 9.86 -9.68 -20.60
CA MET A 493 9.52 -10.89 -19.86
C MET A 493 10.80 -11.56 -19.32
N MET A 494 10.76 -12.08 -18.10
CA MET A 494 11.88 -12.84 -17.52
C MET A 494 12.36 -13.95 -18.44
N ASP A 495 13.66 -14.14 -18.49
CA ASP A 495 14.24 -15.25 -19.23
C ASP A 495 14.00 -16.62 -18.55
N LYS A 496 14.34 -17.68 -19.27
CA LYS A 496 14.07 -19.06 -18.81
C LYS A 496 14.83 -19.40 -17.52
N ALA A 497 16.05 -18.91 -17.33
CA ALA A 497 16.85 -19.22 -16.14
C ALA A 497 16.26 -18.54 -14.89
N GLN A 498 15.80 -17.28 -15.03
CA GLN A 498 15.08 -16.59 -13.97
C GLN A 498 13.76 -17.28 -13.62
N GLN A 499 12.99 -17.69 -14.62
CA GLN A 499 11.74 -18.45 -14.43
C GLN A 499 11.98 -19.78 -13.69
N GLU A 500 13.03 -20.53 -14.04
CA GLU A 500 13.39 -21.81 -13.38
C GLU A 500 13.74 -21.60 -11.90
N LYS A 501 14.54 -20.56 -11.57
CA LYS A 501 14.87 -20.18 -10.18
C LYS A 501 13.61 -19.90 -9.37
N TYR A 502 12.77 -19.02 -9.86
CA TYR A 502 11.55 -18.60 -9.15
C TYR A 502 10.51 -19.71 -9.06
N TYR A 503 10.36 -20.53 -10.10
CA TYR A 503 9.49 -21.70 -10.07
C TYR A 503 9.93 -22.71 -9.00
N TYR A 504 11.23 -23.01 -8.93
CA TYR A 504 11.78 -23.89 -7.91
C TYR A 504 11.48 -23.35 -6.50
N PHE A 505 11.79 -22.08 -6.25
CA PHE A 505 11.57 -21.46 -4.96
C PHE A 505 10.07 -21.41 -4.59
N TYR A 506 9.23 -21.08 -5.55
CA TYR A 506 7.78 -21.08 -5.39
C TYR A 506 7.25 -22.45 -4.94
N LYS A 507 7.70 -23.54 -5.56
CA LYS A 507 7.31 -24.91 -5.15
C LYS A 507 7.75 -25.23 -3.73
N LYS A 508 8.92 -24.77 -3.30
CA LYS A 508 9.38 -24.94 -1.92
C LYS A 508 8.53 -24.19 -0.92
N LEU A 509 8.12 -22.96 -1.23
CA LEU A 509 7.22 -22.18 -0.37
C LEU A 509 5.84 -22.81 -0.22
N GLN A 510 5.31 -23.45 -1.26
CA GLN A 510 4.02 -24.14 -1.19
C GLN A 510 4.01 -25.34 -0.23
N THR A 511 5.14 -25.98 -0.01
CA THR A 511 5.25 -27.20 0.82
C THR A 511 5.59 -26.90 2.29
N ASN A 512 6.02 -25.66 2.60
CA ASN A 512 6.46 -25.27 3.93
C ASN A 512 5.60 -24.13 4.48
N ASN A 513 5.19 -24.21 5.74
CA ASN A 513 4.56 -23.08 6.51
C ASN A 513 5.59 -21.97 6.82
N PHE A 514 6.37 -21.57 5.85
CA PHE A 514 7.64 -20.88 5.98
C PHE A 514 7.55 -19.36 6.25
N VAL A 515 6.55 -18.67 5.70
CA VAL A 515 6.46 -17.19 5.73
C VAL A 515 6.41 -16.61 7.15
N VAL A 516 5.90 -17.38 8.08
CA VAL A 516 5.81 -16.98 9.50
C VAL A 516 7.18 -16.79 10.16
N ARG A 517 8.25 -17.44 9.65
CA ARG A 517 9.58 -17.46 10.30
C ARG A 517 10.52 -16.36 9.83
N LEU A 518 10.38 -15.84 8.59
CA LEU A 518 11.25 -14.80 8.03
C LEU A 518 11.18 -13.47 8.78
N PHE A 519 10.00 -13.14 9.32
CA PHE A 519 9.75 -11.88 10.01
C PHE A 519 9.61 -12.03 11.54
N GLY A 520 10.07 -13.16 12.08
CA GLY A 520 9.87 -13.55 13.48
C GLY A 520 8.51 -14.23 13.69
N PRO A 521 8.24 -14.79 14.88
CA PRO A 521 6.97 -15.42 15.16
C PRO A 521 5.87 -14.39 14.91
N ALA A 522 4.94 -14.69 14.02
CA ALA A 522 3.72 -13.91 13.88
C ALA A 522 3.11 -13.83 15.29
N ARG A 523 3.05 -12.63 15.85
CA ARG A 523 2.75 -12.41 17.28
C ARG A 523 1.36 -12.83 17.69
N PHE A 524 0.61 -13.43 16.78
CA PHE A 524 -0.77 -13.88 16.96
C PHE A 524 -1.01 -15.35 16.59
N THR A 525 0.03 -16.16 16.37
CA THR A 525 -0.20 -17.61 16.37
C THR A 525 -0.50 -18.02 17.81
N PRO A 526 -1.68 -18.61 18.11
CA PRO A 526 -1.88 -19.28 19.39
C PRO A 526 -0.75 -20.31 19.52
N LYS A 527 -0.08 -20.37 20.67
CA LYS A 527 0.68 -21.56 21.02
C LYS A 527 -0.34 -22.69 20.92
N GLU A 528 -0.18 -23.59 19.96
CA GLU A 528 -0.79 -24.90 20.07
C GLU A 528 -0.31 -25.43 21.40
N GLU A 529 -1.24 -25.68 22.32
CA GLU A 529 -0.98 -26.39 23.55
C GLU A 529 -0.38 -27.75 23.14
N ALA A 530 0.89 -27.96 23.50
CA ALA A 530 1.57 -29.23 23.40
C ALA A 530 1.06 -30.18 24.49
#